data_8ce3bb24da24a31476620805e687c250
#
_entry.id   8ce3bb24da24a31476620805e687c250
#
_cell.length_a   1.000
_cell.length_b   1.000
_cell.length_c   1.000
_cell.angle_alpha   90.00
_cell.angle_beta   90.00
_cell.angle_gamma   90.00
#
_symmetry.space_group_name_H-M   'P 1'
#
loop_
_entity.id
_entity.type
_entity.pdbx_description
1 polymer ?
#
loop_
_entity_poly.entity_id
_entity_poly.type
_entity_poly.pdbx_seq_one_letter_code
_entity_poly.pdbx_strand_id
1 'polypeptide(L)'
;MTGVFILNDLIRQGRVRRGMVVSGEYISQLGRNAAREIRTIKSDQLASLTLGDAGAAAILERAPEGAPGIEVAGFTTLAEHSRLCLAFPAKEGLGASMYSDARTLQEVGIEDTVPLLREALDQAGLAFDEIDYFIPHQTSARAIQKGVKEFSERMGGAPKHVVVTVDEFGNTSSTTHFVALWKYLSEGRFAKADRVMLLSIASGLEVGVVIFKVDQLVERYGHDH
;
A
#
# COMPACT_ATOMS: atom_id res chain seq x y z
N MET A 1 -2.92 -4.96 -3.36
CA MET A 1 -2.35 -6.09 -2.55
C MET A 1 -3.11 -7.39 -2.75
N THR A 2 -4.43 -7.41 -2.86
CA THR A 2 -5.26 -8.62 -3.07
C THR A 2 -4.76 -9.51 -4.21
N GLY A 3 -4.41 -8.92 -5.37
CA GLY A 3 -3.83 -9.68 -6.49
C GLY A 3 -2.50 -10.36 -6.16
N VAL A 4 -1.65 -9.71 -5.36
CA VAL A 4 -0.37 -10.30 -4.90
C VAL A 4 -0.65 -11.47 -3.97
N PHE A 5 -1.57 -11.31 -3.02
CA PHE A 5 -1.97 -12.38 -2.10
C PHE A 5 -2.48 -13.62 -2.86
N ILE A 6 -3.46 -13.43 -3.76
CA ILE A 6 -4.04 -14.53 -4.55
C ILE A 6 -2.98 -15.21 -5.41
N LEU A 7 -2.15 -14.44 -6.12
CA LEU A 7 -1.13 -15.00 -7.01
C LEU A 7 -0.04 -15.73 -6.23
N ASN A 8 0.39 -15.18 -5.09
CA ASN A 8 1.34 -15.85 -4.19
C ASN A 8 0.80 -17.22 -3.72
N ASP A 9 -0.48 -17.27 -3.34
CA ASP A 9 -1.11 -18.53 -2.91
C ASP A 9 -1.16 -19.57 -4.05
N LEU A 10 -1.55 -19.16 -5.26
CA LEU A 10 -1.55 -20.03 -6.44
C LEU A 10 -0.15 -20.57 -6.78
N ILE A 11 0.88 -19.75 -6.62
CA ILE A 11 2.28 -20.16 -6.85
C ILE A 11 2.75 -21.13 -5.76
N ARG A 12 2.43 -20.86 -4.49
CA ARG A 12 2.79 -21.73 -3.35
C ARG A 12 2.12 -23.10 -3.47
N GLN A 13 0.88 -23.15 -3.91
CA GLN A 13 0.16 -24.41 -4.18
C GLN A 13 0.64 -25.15 -5.44
N GLY A 14 1.57 -24.56 -6.21
CA GLY A 14 2.07 -25.16 -7.44
C GLY A 14 1.10 -25.12 -8.62
N ARG A 15 0.00 -24.36 -8.50
CA ARG A 15 -1.02 -24.25 -9.57
C ARG A 15 -0.54 -23.41 -10.74
N VAL A 16 0.31 -22.41 -10.48
CA VAL A 16 1.00 -21.62 -11.50
C VAL A 16 2.48 -21.46 -11.10
N ARG A 17 3.36 -21.31 -12.10
CA ARG A 17 4.81 -21.09 -11.86
C ARG A 17 5.17 -19.62 -11.85
N ARG A 18 4.46 -18.83 -12.63
CA ARG A 18 4.66 -17.39 -12.81
C ARG A 18 3.33 -16.74 -13.15
N GLY A 19 3.13 -15.53 -12.65
CA GLY A 19 1.97 -14.73 -12.99
C GLY A 19 2.27 -13.25 -12.86
N MET A 20 1.36 -12.42 -13.31
CA MET A 20 1.50 -10.97 -13.30
C MET A 20 0.27 -10.34 -12.65
N VAL A 21 0.50 -9.42 -11.73
CA VAL A 21 -0.51 -8.52 -11.18
C VAL A 21 -0.37 -7.19 -11.89
N VAL A 22 -1.43 -6.73 -12.52
CA VAL A 22 -1.48 -5.45 -13.22
C VAL A 22 -2.48 -4.55 -12.52
N SER A 23 -2.13 -3.30 -12.35
CA SER A 23 -2.98 -2.28 -11.77
C SER A 23 -2.84 -0.98 -12.56
N GLY A 24 -3.95 -0.30 -12.80
CA GLY A 24 -3.98 0.97 -13.50
C GLY A 24 -5.01 1.90 -12.88
N GLU A 25 -4.60 3.12 -12.56
CA GLU A 25 -5.43 4.13 -11.93
C GLU A 25 -5.47 5.39 -12.79
N TYR A 26 -6.69 5.82 -13.13
CA TYR A 26 -6.97 7.12 -13.72
C TYR A 26 -8.01 7.82 -12.85
N ILE A 27 -7.57 8.25 -11.68
CA ILE A 27 -8.41 8.76 -10.59
C ILE A 27 -8.22 10.25 -10.31
N SER A 28 -7.30 10.92 -10.99
CA SER A 28 -7.14 12.38 -10.92
C SER A 28 -8.42 13.12 -11.33
N GLN A 29 -9.32 12.47 -12.08
CA GLN A 29 -10.64 13.02 -12.38
C GLN A 29 -11.48 13.25 -11.13
N LEU A 30 -11.39 12.39 -10.11
CA LEU A 30 -12.05 12.58 -8.81
C LEU A 30 -11.55 13.86 -8.13
N GLY A 31 -10.24 14.11 -8.19
CA GLY A 31 -9.63 15.35 -7.69
C GLY A 31 -10.11 16.60 -8.44
N ARG A 32 -10.22 16.51 -9.77
CA ARG A 32 -10.78 17.61 -10.59
C ARG A 32 -12.25 17.93 -10.26
N ASN A 33 -13.06 16.91 -10.02
CA ASN A 33 -14.44 17.08 -9.61
C ASN A 33 -14.50 17.67 -8.19
N ALA A 34 -13.72 17.13 -7.26
CA ALA A 34 -13.63 17.64 -5.90
C ALA A 34 -13.21 19.14 -5.87
N ALA A 35 -12.26 19.55 -6.70
CA ALA A 35 -11.83 20.93 -6.79
C ALA A 35 -12.95 21.90 -7.23
N ARG A 36 -13.95 21.41 -7.98
CA ARG A 36 -15.14 22.17 -8.38
C ARG A 36 -16.22 22.17 -7.30
N GLU A 37 -16.38 21.06 -6.60
CA GLU A 37 -17.47 20.82 -5.66
C GLU A 37 -17.16 21.28 -4.23
N ILE A 38 -15.91 21.27 -3.80
CA ILE A 38 -15.49 21.66 -2.44
C ILE A 38 -15.77 23.15 -2.21
N ARG A 39 -16.45 23.45 -1.10
CA ARG A 39 -16.74 24.83 -0.66
C ARG A 39 -16.16 25.14 0.72
N THR A 40 -15.74 24.14 1.47
CA THR A 40 -15.17 24.31 2.82
C THR A 40 -14.04 23.32 3.08
N ILE A 41 -13.16 23.65 4.03
CA ILE A 41 -12.11 22.76 4.52
C ILE A 41 -12.63 21.58 5.36
N LYS A 42 -13.93 21.48 5.57
CA LYS A 42 -14.59 20.35 6.25
C LYS A 42 -15.21 19.36 5.26
N SER A 43 -14.98 19.55 3.96
CA SER A 43 -15.54 18.68 2.93
C SER A 43 -14.95 17.27 3.06
N ASP A 44 -15.82 16.28 2.97
CA ASP A 44 -15.47 14.85 2.88
C ASP A 44 -14.84 14.44 1.53
N GLN A 45 -14.73 15.38 0.59
CA GLN A 45 -14.04 15.20 -0.67
C GLN A 45 -12.56 15.63 -0.64
N LEU A 46 -12.06 16.19 0.48
CA LEU A 46 -10.68 16.71 0.56
C LEU A 46 -9.61 15.67 0.22
N ALA A 47 -9.84 14.41 0.60
CA ALA A 47 -8.91 13.32 0.27
C ALA A 47 -8.74 13.11 -1.24
N SER A 48 -9.73 13.51 -2.06
CA SER A 48 -9.64 13.41 -3.52
C SER A 48 -8.58 14.34 -4.13
N LEU A 49 -8.20 15.42 -3.44
CA LEU A 49 -7.21 16.38 -3.93
C LEU A 49 -5.78 15.83 -3.91
N THR A 50 -5.54 14.73 -3.21
CA THR A 50 -4.22 14.07 -3.16
C THR A 50 -4.08 12.94 -4.17
N LEU A 51 -5.14 12.61 -4.93
CA LEU A 51 -5.14 11.49 -5.86
C LEU A 51 -4.23 11.74 -7.07
N GLY A 52 -3.52 10.70 -7.48
CA GLY A 52 -2.64 10.65 -8.65
C GLY A 52 -2.95 9.48 -9.57
N ASP A 53 -2.50 9.58 -10.83
CA ASP A 53 -2.68 8.54 -11.85
C ASP A 53 -1.38 7.75 -12.00
N ALA A 54 -1.48 6.42 -12.10
CA ALA A 54 -0.34 5.57 -12.41
C ALA A 54 -0.79 4.22 -12.96
N GLY A 55 0.12 3.56 -13.68
CA GLY A 55 0.03 2.15 -14.06
C GLY A 55 1.22 1.38 -13.51
N ALA A 56 0.98 0.16 -13.05
CA ALA A 56 2.04 -0.69 -12.52
C ALA A 56 1.76 -2.17 -12.80
N ALA A 57 2.83 -2.95 -12.91
CA ALA A 57 2.76 -4.40 -13.01
C ALA A 57 3.83 -5.04 -12.13
N ALA A 58 3.47 -6.12 -11.44
CA ALA A 58 4.40 -6.94 -10.67
C ALA A 58 4.33 -8.38 -11.17
N ILE A 59 5.49 -8.95 -11.49
CA ILE A 59 5.61 -10.36 -11.87
C ILE A 59 6.08 -11.13 -10.63
N LEU A 60 5.29 -12.12 -10.25
CA LEU A 60 5.64 -13.08 -9.22
C LEU A 60 5.98 -14.41 -9.88
N GLU A 61 7.04 -15.05 -9.42
CA GLU A 61 7.40 -16.39 -9.85
C GLU A 61 7.87 -17.23 -8.67
N ARG A 62 7.85 -18.55 -8.85
CA ARG A 62 8.34 -19.47 -7.84
C ARG A 62 9.83 -19.27 -7.65
N ALA A 63 10.24 -18.86 -6.46
CA ALA A 63 11.64 -18.77 -6.09
C ALA A 63 12.24 -20.18 -5.89
N PRO A 64 13.54 -20.37 -6.16
CA PRO A 64 14.27 -21.55 -5.70
C PRO A 64 14.20 -21.70 -4.18
N GLU A 65 14.34 -22.92 -3.69
CA GLU A 65 14.37 -23.17 -2.25
C GLU A 65 15.53 -22.41 -1.58
N GLY A 66 15.22 -21.73 -0.48
CA GLY A 66 16.18 -20.88 0.25
C GLY A 66 16.50 -19.52 -0.38
N ALA A 67 15.94 -19.21 -1.55
CA ALA A 67 16.12 -17.90 -2.17
C ALA A 67 15.23 -16.84 -1.47
N PRO A 68 15.65 -15.55 -1.50
CA PRO A 68 14.81 -14.45 -1.05
C PRO A 68 13.46 -14.40 -1.80
N GLY A 69 12.43 -13.90 -1.15
CA GLY A 69 11.10 -13.77 -1.73
C GLY A 69 10.06 -13.41 -0.69
N ILE A 70 8.80 -13.63 -1.00
CA ILE A 70 7.67 -13.37 -0.09
C ILE A 70 7.73 -14.36 1.09
N GLU A 71 7.95 -13.81 2.29
CA GLU A 71 7.95 -14.56 3.56
C GLU A 71 6.52 -14.72 4.07
N VAL A 72 5.75 -13.63 4.08
CA VAL A 72 4.35 -13.60 4.54
C VAL A 72 3.50 -12.77 3.58
N ALA A 73 2.27 -13.20 3.37
CA ALA A 73 1.22 -12.42 2.74
C ALA A 73 -0.08 -12.66 3.51
N GLY A 74 -0.64 -11.59 4.08
CA GLY A 74 -1.88 -11.60 4.85
C GLY A 74 -2.91 -10.63 4.27
N PHE A 75 -4.19 -10.93 4.50
CA PHE A 75 -5.29 -10.13 3.98
C PHE A 75 -6.53 -10.30 4.88
N THR A 76 -7.21 -9.20 5.17
CA THR A 76 -8.48 -9.21 5.90
C THR A 76 -9.45 -8.16 5.34
N THR A 77 -10.73 -8.38 5.54
CA THR A 77 -11.80 -7.47 5.15
C THR A 77 -12.64 -7.10 6.37
N LEU A 78 -12.85 -5.81 6.56
CA LEU A 78 -13.59 -5.17 7.64
C LEU A 78 -14.81 -4.47 7.02
N ALA A 79 -15.78 -5.27 6.55
CA ALA A 79 -16.89 -4.81 5.72
C ALA A 79 -17.84 -3.83 6.43
N GLU A 80 -17.87 -3.83 7.76
CA GLU A 80 -18.58 -2.87 8.60
C GLU A 80 -18.18 -1.42 8.34
N HIS A 81 -16.95 -1.20 7.88
CA HIS A 81 -16.39 0.12 7.57
C HIS A 81 -16.53 0.52 6.08
N SER A 82 -17.26 -0.26 5.29
CA SER A 82 -17.41 -0.04 3.84
C SER A 82 -17.96 1.32 3.44
N ARG A 83 -18.71 1.98 4.34
CA ARG A 83 -19.31 3.30 4.07
C ARG A 83 -18.37 4.49 4.31
N LEU A 84 -17.18 4.28 4.86
CA LEU A 84 -16.24 5.35 5.17
C LEU A 84 -15.59 5.98 3.94
N CYS A 85 -15.61 5.30 2.80
CA CYS A 85 -15.13 5.87 1.55
C CYS A 85 -15.97 5.32 0.39
N LEU A 86 -16.70 6.20 -0.29
CA LEU A 86 -17.62 5.86 -1.37
C LEU A 86 -17.45 6.82 -2.55
N ALA A 87 -17.80 6.36 -3.73
CA ALA A 87 -17.90 7.20 -4.91
C ALA A 87 -19.34 7.25 -5.41
N PHE A 88 -19.77 8.46 -5.80
CA PHE A 88 -21.09 8.72 -6.39
C PHE A 88 -20.92 9.50 -7.69
N PRO A 89 -21.94 9.55 -8.56
CA PRO A 89 -21.92 10.44 -9.72
C PRO A 89 -21.58 11.88 -9.29
N ALA A 90 -20.68 12.52 -10.05
CA ALA A 90 -20.29 13.90 -9.77
C ALA A 90 -21.49 14.84 -9.87
N LYS A 91 -21.57 15.84 -8.98
CA LYS A 91 -22.60 16.87 -9.02
C LYS A 91 -22.31 17.89 -10.11
N GLU A 92 -21.03 18.20 -10.31
CA GLU A 92 -20.55 19.13 -11.31
C GLU A 92 -19.51 18.42 -12.21
N GLY A 93 -19.83 18.23 -13.49
CA GLY A 93 -18.94 17.57 -14.44
C GLY A 93 -19.31 16.13 -14.77
N LEU A 94 -18.37 15.39 -15.34
CA LEU A 94 -18.53 13.99 -15.74
C LEU A 94 -17.84 13.05 -14.74
N GLY A 95 -18.30 11.79 -14.73
CA GLY A 95 -17.71 10.74 -13.91
C GLY A 95 -18.21 10.73 -12.48
N ALA A 96 -17.31 10.53 -11.52
CA ALA A 96 -17.64 10.37 -10.11
C ALA A 96 -16.95 11.42 -9.23
N SER A 97 -17.49 11.60 -8.03
CA SER A 97 -16.85 12.30 -6.90
C SER A 97 -16.71 11.32 -5.74
N MET A 98 -15.55 11.32 -5.08
CA MET A 98 -15.26 10.47 -3.93
C MET A 98 -15.53 11.23 -2.65
N TYR A 99 -16.19 10.58 -1.72
CA TYR A 99 -16.50 11.05 -0.37
C TYR A 99 -15.83 10.13 0.64
N SER A 100 -15.04 10.69 1.53
CA SER A 100 -14.29 9.93 2.51
C SER A 100 -14.34 10.59 3.88
N ASP A 101 -14.80 9.87 4.89
CA ASP A 101 -14.50 10.21 6.27
C ASP A 101 -13.05 9.79 6.58
N ALA A 102 -12.12 10.60 6.06
CA ALA A 102 -10.69 10.29 6.12
C ALA A 102 -10.17 10.19 7.56
N ARG A 103 -10.81 10.88 8.50
CA ARG A 103 -10.42 10.82 9.92
C ARG A 103 -10.81 9.48 10.53
N THR A 104 -12.06 9.11 10.46
CA THR A 104 -12.55 7.82 10.99
C THR A 104 -11.89 6.67 10.27
N LEU A 105 -11.71 6.76 8.93
CA LEU A 105 -11.01 5.75 8.15
C LEU A 105 -9.57 5.52 8.64
N GLN A 106 -8.86 6.58 8.99
CA GLN A 106 -7.51 6.47 9.55
C GLN A 106 -7.53 5.84 10.95
N GLU A 107 -8.45 6.26 11.81
CA GLU A 107 -8.58 5.76 13.19
C GLU A 107 -8.87 4.26 13.21
N VAL A 108 -9.95 3.81 12.54
CA VAL A 108 -10.30 2.38 12.46
C VAL A 108 -9.28 1.59 11.66
N GLY A 109 -8.74 2.16 10.57
CA GLY A 109 -7.72 1.51 9.76
C GLY A 109 -6.45 1.20 10.54
N ILE A 110 -6.03 2.06 11.47
CA ILE A 110 -4.89 1.78 12.35
C ILE A 110 -5.26 0.72 13.39
N GLU A 111 -6.39 0.89 14.07
CA GLU A 111 -6.81 0.01 15.16
C GLU A 111 -6.99 -1.43 14.67
N ASP A 112 -7.73 -1.62 13.61
CA ASP A 112 -8.09 -2.93 13.07
C ASP A 112 -6.97 -3.58 12.23
N THR A 113 -5.95 -2.80 11.84
CA THR A 113 -4.75 -3.33 11.17
C THR A 113 -3.77 -3.99 12.15
N VAL A 114 -3.73 -3.55 13.40
CA VAL A 114 -2.76 -4.05 14.40
C VAL A 114 -2.80 -5.58 14.56
N PRO A 115 -3.96 -6.25 14.65
CA PRO A 115 -3.99 -7.71 14.77
C PRO A 115 -3.35 -8.42 13.56
N LEU A 116 -3.67 -7.99 12.33
CA LEU A 116 -3.10 -8.55 11.12
C LEU A 116 -1.59 -8.31 11.02
N LEU A 117 -1.15 -7.12 11.44
CA LEU A 117 0.27 -6.76 11.43
C LEU A 117 1.06 -7.62 12.42
N ARG A 118 0.53 -7.87 13.62
CA ARG A 118 1.12 -8.77 14.59
C ARG A 118 1.20 -10.20 14.06
N GLU A 119 0.09 -10.71 13.55
CA GLU A 119 0.04 -12.05 12.97
C GLU A 119 1.08 -12.21 11.86
N ALA A 120 1.23 -11.23 10.98
CA ALA A 120 2.22 -11.28 9.90
C ALA A 120 3.67 -11.27 10.43
N LEU A 121 3.96 -10.44 11.44
CA LEU A 121 5.28 -10.41 12.09
C LEU A 121 5.57 -11.72 12.82
N ASP A 122 4.61 -12.26 13.58
CA ASP A 122 4.73 -13.53 14.29
C ASP A 122 4.97 -14.70 13.29
N GLN A 123 4.24 -14.74 12.18
CA GLN A 123 4.44 -15.74 11.11
C GLN A 123 5.83 -15.65 10.47
N ALA A 124 6.36 -14.44 10.34
CA ALA A 124 7.72 -14.21 9.83
C ALA A 124 8.80 -14.47 10.90
N GLY A 125 8.44 -14.58 12.18
CA GLY A 125 9.37 -14.63 13.31
C GLY A 125 10.17 -13.33 13.47
N LEU A 126 9.53 -12.18 13.28
CA LEU A 126 10.16 -10.86 13.25
C LEU A 126 9.54 -9.92 14.29
N ALA A 127 10.37 -9.02 14.81
CA ALA A 127 9.93 -7.78 15.44
C ALA A 127 9.77 -6.67 14.38
N PHE A 128 8.99 -5.63 14.71
CA PHE A 128 8.72 -4.55 13.75
C PHE A 128 9.97 -3.70 13.41
N ASP A 129 10.93 -3.61 14.30
CA ASP A 129 12.22 -2.93 14.10
C ASP A 129 13.23 -3.76 13.27
N GLU A 130 12.91 -5.01 12.95
CA GLU A 130 13.66 -5.83 11.99
C GLU A 130 13.22 -5.62 10.54
N ILE A 131 12.18 -4.80 10.30
CA ILE A 131 11.77 -4.37 8.96
C ILE A 131 12.67 -3.23 8.51
N ASP A 132 13.41 -3.44 7.40
CA ASP A 132 14.31 -2.44 6.86
C ASP A 132 13.52 -1.30 6.20
N TYR A 133 12.51 -1.62 5.37
CA TYR A 133 11.67 -0.65 4.70
C TYR A 133 10.18 -0.94 4.90
N PHE A 134 9.48 0.02 5.44
CA PHE A 134 8.03 -0.01 5.57
C PHE A 134 7.39 0.90 4.52
N ILE A 135 6.58 0.32 3.64
CA ILE A 135 5.86 1.01 2.57
C ILE A 135 4.35 0.96 2.87
N PRO A 136 3.81 1.92 3.64
CA PRO A 136 2.38 2.01 3.86
C PRO A 136 1.67 2.57 2.63
N HIS A 137 0.35 2.43 2.58
CA HIS A 137 -0.47 3.10 1.59
C HIS A 137 -0.25 4.61 1.61
N GLN A 138 -0.01 5.21 0.45
CA GLN A 138 0.43 6.61 0.29
C GLN A 138 -0.76 7.58 0.23
N THR A 139 -1.33 7.93 1.39
CA THR A 139 -2.49 8.84 1.48
C THR A 139 -2.08 10.31 1.60
N SER A 140 -1.25 10.63 2.60
CA SER A 140 -0.59 11.91 2.79
C SER A 140 0.60 11.73 3.74
N ALA A 141 1.65 12.54 3.60
CA ALA A 141 2.85 12.43 4.45
C ALA A 141 2.50 12.52 5.94
N ARG A 142 1.58 13.43 6.32
CA ARG A 142 1.13 13.57 7.70
C ARG A 142 0.38 12.33 8.22
N ALA A 143 -0.49 11.75 7.40
CA ALA A 143 -1.24 10.55 7.79
C ALA A 143 -0.30 9.34 7.94
N ILE A 144 0.67 9.20 7.03
CA ILE A 144 1.71 8.16 7.11
C ILE A 144 2.50 8.30 8.42
N GLN A 145 3.03 9.50 8.71
CA GLN A 145 3.80 9.74 9.94
C GLN A 145 2.99 9.42 11.21
N LYS A 146 1.72 9.84 11.26
CA LYS A 146 0.83 9.52 12.37
C LYS A 146 0.62 8.01 12.49
N GLY A 147 0.29 7.33 11.39
CA GLY A 147 0.05 5.88 11.38
C GLY A 147 1.28 5.10 11.83
N VAL A 148 2.46 5.44 11.29
CA VAL A 148 3.73 4.79 11.68
C VAL A 148 4.02 4.96 13.16
N LYS A 149 3.83 6.16 13.71
CA LYS A 149 4.01 6.40 15.15
C LYS A 149 3.11 5.49 15.98
N GLU A 150 1.82 5.43 15.66
CA GLU A 150 0.85 4.60 16.38
C GLU A 150 1.15 3.10 16.23
N PHE A 151 1.54 2.62 15.05
CA PHE A 151 1.98 1.24 14.86
C PHE A 151 3.25 0.95 15.69
N SER A 152 4.24 1.84 15.65
CA SER A 152 5.48 1.67 16.43
C SER A 152 5.24 1.56 17.93
N GLU A 153 4.36 2.40 18.47
CA GLU A 153 3.98 2.35 19.88
C GLU A 153 3.28 1.02 20.23
N ARG A 154 2.40 0.52 19.35
CA ARG A 154 1.64 -0.72 19.58
C ARG A 154 2.45 -1.99 19.32
N MET A 155 3.48 -1.93 18.46
CA MET A 155 4.36 -3.07 18.14
C MET A 155 5.60 -3.13 19.05
N GLY A 156 5.91 -2.07 19.79
CA GLY A 156 7.08 -2.01 20.67
C GLY A 156 8.40 -1.78 19.95
N GLY A 157 8.37 -1.29 18.69
CA GLY A 157 9.53 -1.00 17.86
C GLY A 157 9.12 -0.22 16.62
N ALA A 158 10.07 0.28 15.85
CA ALA A 158 9.80 1.04 14.61
C ALA A 158 10.63 0.50 13.45
N PRO A 159 10.10 0.50 12.20
CA PRO A 159 10.87 0.10 11.03
C PRO A 159 12.03 1.06 10.80
N LYS A 160 13.13 0.58 10.21
CA LYS A 160 14.34 1.39 10.02
C LYS A 160 14.11 2.56 9.06
N HIS A 161 13.34 2.33 7.99
CA HIS A 161 12.99 3.35 7.01
C HIS A 161 11.50 3.30 6.68
N VAL A 162 10.88 4.48 6.64
CA VAL A 162 9.49 4.64 6.19
C VAL A 162 9.50 5.30 4.81
N VAL A 163 8.89 4.64 3.84
CA VAL A 163 8.83 5.14 2.47
C VAL A 163 7.67 6.12 2.31
N VAL A 164 7.97 7.32 1.85
CA VAL A 164 6.99 8.37 1.53
C VAL A 164 7.24 8.82 0.10
N THR A 165 6.25 8.67 -0.76
CA THR A 165 6.29 9.04 -2.18
C THR A 165 5.07 9.85 -2.61
N VAL A 166 4.14 10.06 -1.68
CA VAL A 166 2.89 10.78 -1.94
C VAL A 166 3.10 12.23 -2.36
N ASP A 167 4.19 12.86 -1.92
CA ASP A 167 4.52 14.24 -2.28
C ASP A 167 4.93 14.39 -3.76
N GLU A 168 5.37 13.29 -4.40
CA GLU A 168 5.79 13.27 -5.80
C GLU A 168 4.70 12.73 -6.72
N PHE A 169 4.07 11.60 -6.33
CA PHE A 169 3.15 10.87 -7.20
C PHE A 169 1.68 11.02 -6.79
N GLY A 170 1.42 11.60 -5.62
CA GLY A 170 0.10 11.58 -5.03
C GLY A 170 -0.30 10.19 -4.51
N ASN A 171 -1.56 10.06 -4.11
CA ASN A 171 -2.16 8.78 -3.79
C ASN A 171 -2.61 8.09 -5.09
N THR A 172 -1.81 7.18 -5.57
CA THR A 172 -2.07 6.40 -6.80
C THR A 172 -2.85 5.11 -6.51
N SER A 173 -3.62 5.08 -5.41
CA SER A 173 -4.55 4.00 -5.03
C SER A 173 -3.91 2.61 -5.12
N SER A 174 -4.43 1.71 -5.97
CA SER A 174 -3.97 0.32 -6.07
C SER A 174 -2.54 0.17 -6.59
N THR A 175 -1.97 1.18 -7.26
CA THR A 175 -0.60 1.16 -7.79
C THR A 175 0.46 1.65 -6.80
N THR A 176 0.02 2.27 -5.71
CA THR A 176 0.85 3.02 -4.74
C THR A 176 2.12 2.28 -4.31
N HIS A 177 1.99 1.01 -3.90
CA HIS A 177 3.12 0.23 -3.40
C HIS A 177 4.14 -0.10 -4.49
N PHE A 178 3.65 -0.39 -5.70
CA PHE A 178 4.53 -0.71 -6.84
C PHE A 178 5.27 0.53 -7.36
N VAL A 179 4.61 1.69 -7.35
CA VAL A 179 5.26 2.99 -7.66
C VAL A 179 6.36 3.29 -6.65
N ALA A 180 6.08 3.12 -5.35
CA ALA A 180 7.06 3.32 -4.28
C ALA A 180 8.23 2.33 -4.37
N LEU A 181 7.95 1.04 -4.63
CA LEU A 181 8.98 0.02 -4.85
C LEU A 181 9.86 0.36 -6.05
N TRP A 182 9.24 0.70 -7.19
CA TRP A 182 9.99 1.06 -8.40
C TRP A 182 10.90 2.26 -8.18
N LYS A 183 10.40 3.31 -7.54
CA LYS A 183 11.20 4.50 -7.22
C LYS A 183 12.44 4.15 -6.40
N TYR A 184 12.26 3.43 -5.29
CA TYR A 184 13.35 3.07 -4.40
C TYR A 184 14.33 2.08 -5.04
N LEU A 185 13.85 1.17 -5.90
CA LEU A 185 14.70 0.29 -6.70
C LEU A 185 15.53 1.09 -7.69
N SER A 186 14.91 1.98 -8.47
CA SER A 186 15.61 2.79 -9.49
C SER A 186 16.61 3.79 -8.90
N GLU A 187 16.39 4.21 -7.65
CA GLU A 187 17.33 5.08 -6.90
C GLU A 187 18.42 4.30 -6.16
N GLY A 188 18.48 2.97 -6.32
CA GLY A 188 19.47 2.14 -5.63
C GLY A 188 19.36 2.16 -4.10
N ARG A 189 18.15 2.42 -3.57
CA ARG A 189 17.93 2.55 -2.13
C ARG A 189 17.91 1.21 -1.39
N PHE A 190 17.49 0.14 -2.05
CA PHE A 190 17.43 -1.18 -1.45
C PHE A 190 18.75 -1.93 -1.61
N ALA A 191 19.10 -2.69 -0.59
CA ALA A 191 20.11 -3.70 -0.66
C ALA A 191 19.48 -5.11 -0.83
N LYS A 192 20.27 -6.06 -1.32
CA LYS A 192 19.87 -7.47 -1.37
C LYS A 192 19.63 -7.99 0.05
N ALA A 193 18.54 -8.73 0.22
CA ALA A 193 18.05 -9.26 1.47
C ALA A 193 17.43 -8.25 2.44
N ASP A 194 17.33 -6.97 2.09
CA ASP A 194 16.49 -6.02 2.86
C ASP A 194 15.08 -6.56 3.01
N ARG A 195 14.53 -6.48 4.19
CA ARG A 195 13.13 -6.82 4.45
C ARG A 195 12.23 -5.64 4.20
N VAL A 196 11.33 -5.81 3.26
CA VAL A 196 10.34 -4.82 2.89
C VAL A 196 8.97 -5.29 3.35
N MET A 197 8.26 -4.43 4.07
CA MET A 197 6.86 -4.64 4.42
C MET A 197 5.99 -3.66 3.66
N LEU A 198 5.04 -4.19 2.90
CA LEU A 198 3.97 -3.42 2.25
C LEU A 198 2.73 -3.52 3.12
N LEU A 199 2.12 -2.39 3.46
CA LEU A 199 0.86 -2.32 4.19
C LEU A 199 -0.17 -1.53 3.39
N SER A 200 -1.23 -2.20 2.97
CA SER A 200 -2.37 -1.62 2.27
C SER A 200 -3.53 -1.45 3.22
N ILE A 201 -4.13 -0.27 3.22
CA ILE A 201 -5.43 0.00 3.82
C ILE A 201 -6.26 0.65 2.72
N ALA A 202 -7.30 -0.02 2.28
CA ALA A 202 -8.11 0.37 1.13
C ALA A 202 -9.59 0.50 1.50
N SER A 203 -10.35 1.22 0.67
CA SER A 203 -11.80 1.28 0.82
C SER A 203 -12.39 -0.13 0.78
N GLY A 204 -13.35 -0.39 1.68
CA GLY A 204 -13.91 -1.74 1.76
C GLY A 204 -14.37 -2.14 3.18
N LEU A 205 -13.68 -1.90 4.27
CA LEU A 205 -12.26 -1.63 4.43
C LEU A 205 -11.48 -2.92 4.20
N GLU A 206 -10.43 -2.84 3.42
CA GLU A 206 -9.55 -4.00 3.20
C GLU A 206 -8.15 -3.68 3.70
N VAL A 207 -7.55 -4.62 4.42
CA VAL A 207 -6.17 -4.52 4.90
C VAL A 207 -5.36 -5.67 4.32
N GLY A 208 -4.22 -5.35 3.74
CA GLY A 208 -3.30 -6.35 3.21
C GLY A 208 -1.87 -6.06 3.64
N VAL A 209 -1.15 -7.10 4.06
CA VAL A 209 0.26 -7.02 4.41
C VAL A 209 1.06 -8.02 3.59
N VAL A 210 2.22 -7.60 3.09
CA VAL A 210 3.20 -8.49 2.47
C VAL A 210 4.57 -8.17 3.04
N ILE A 211 5.25 -9.19 3.54
CA ILE A 211 6.65 -9.11 3.97
C ILE A 211 7.47 -9.95 3.00
N PHE A 212 8.51 -9.34 2.44
CA PHE A 212 9.41 -10.04 1.54
C PHE A 212 10.86 -9.58 1.70
N LYS A 213 11.80 -10.44 1.33
CA LYS A 213 13.20 -10.06 1.16
C LYS A 213 13.47 -9.66 -0.27
N VAL A 214 14.15 -8.53 -0.42
CA VAL A 214 14.62 -8.06 -1.72
C VAL A 214 15.60 -9.08 -2.31
N ASP A 215 15.34 -9.48 -3.53
CA ASP A 215 16.12 -10.47 -4.28
C ASP A 215 16.99 -9.80 -5.36
N GLN A 216 17.05 -10.40 -6.53
CA GLN A 216 17.73 -9.88 -7.72
C GLN A 216 17.09 -8.61 -8.32
N LEU A 217 15.99 -8.08 -7.73
CA LEU A 217 15.35 -6.84 -8.18
C LEU A 217 16.34 -5.67 -8.16
N VAL A 218 17.23 -5.61 -7.16
CA VAL A 218 18.28 -4.58 -7.08
C VAL A 218 19.27 -4.65 -8.24
N GLU A 219 19.57 -5.85 -8.73
CA GLU A 219 20.47 -6.07 -9.87
C GLU A 219 19.80 -5.75 -11.21
N ARG A 220 18.45 -5.88 -11.28
CA ARG A 220 17.67 -5.62 -12.49
C ARG A 220 17.27 -4.17 -12.66
N TYR A 221 16.97 -3.48 -11.56
CA TYR A 221 16.34 -2.17 -11.56
C TYR A 221 17.12 -1.11 -10.80
N GLY A 222 18.11 -1.50 -9.98
CA GLY A 222 19.04 -0.59 -9.33
C GLY A 222 20.12 -0.16 -10.32
N HIS A 223 19.81 0.76 -11.23
CA HIS A 223 20.80 1.29 -12.14
C HIS A 223 21.39 2.57 -11.57
N ASP A 224 22.71 2.60 -11.56
CA ASP A 224 23.49 3.84 -11.46
C ASP A 224 23.05 4.77 -12.59
N HIS A 225 22.39 5.85 -12.26
CA HIS A 225 22.14 6.98 -13.14
C HIS A 225 23.13 8.10 -12.86
#